data_cad97dca9b0ea3af718942ccccd8f8c5
#
_entry.id   cad97dca9b0ea3af718942ccccd8f8c5
#
_cell.length_a   1.000
_cell.length_b   1.000
_cell.length_c   1.000
_cell.angle_alpha   90.00
_cell.angle_beta   90.00
_cell.angle_gamma   90.00
#
_symmetry.space_group_name_H-M   'P 1'
#
loop_
_entity.id
_entity.type
_entity.pdbx_description
1 polymer ?
#
loop_
_entity_poly.entity_id
_entity_poly.type
_entity_poly.pdbx_seq_one_letter_code
_entity_poly.pdbx_strand_id
1 'polypeptide(L)'
;MTLGIIGLGLIGGSMAIDLRRNKFADRIVGCDSSELNAMTAQRIGLVDAAVSLDELIKQSDLIILSVPVSAALRMLSDILDKINENQVVVDVCSTKEKLN
;
A
#
# COMPACT_ATOMS: atom_id res chain seq x y z
N MET A 1 11.94 9.48 -0.37
CA MET A 1 11.21 8.67 0.61
C MET A 1 10.66 7.43 -0.04
N THR A 2 10.42 6.40 0.74
CA THR A 2 9.87 5.15 0.26
C THR A 2 8.39 5.08 0.59
N LEU A 3 7.59 4.78 -0.42
CA LEU A 3 6.14 4.64 -0.27
C LEU A 3 5.79 3.15 -0.27
N GLY A 4 5.01 2.73 0.71
CA GLY A 4 4.50 1.37 0.77
C GLY A 4 3.00 1.36 0.52
N ILE A 5 2.55 0.51 -0.38
CA ILE A 5 1.13 0.38 -0.68
C ILE A 5 0.67 -1.02 -0.34
N ILE A 6 -0.27 -1.12 0.57
CA ILE A 6 -0.87 -2.39 0.95
C ILE A 6 -2.20 -2.51 0.23
N GLY A 7 -2.32 -3.53 -0.59
CA GLY A 7 -3.49 -3.71 -1.43
C GLY A 7 -3.29 -3.08 -2.80
N LEU A 8 -2.90 -3.91 -3.77
CA LEU A 8 -2.55 -3.46 -5.12
C LEU A 8 -3.70 -3.66 -6.11
N GLY A 9 -4.92 -3.54 -5.59
CA GLY A 9 -6.10 -3.57 -6.45
C GLY A 9 -6.24 -2.25 -7.19
N LEU A 10 -7.43 -2.02 -7.71
CA LEU A 10 -7.68 -0.90 -8.60
C LEU A 10 -7.29 0.46 -7.99
N ILE A 11 -7.72 0.70 -6.77
CA ILE A 11 -7.45 1.99 -6.11
C ILE A 11 -5.97 2.15 -5.79
N GLY A 12 -5.37 1.12 -5.20
CA GLY A 12 -3.95 1.16 -4.86
C GLY A 12 -3.06 1.35 -6.08
N GLY A 13 -3.40 0.66 -7.18
CA GLY A 13 -2.68 0.81 -8.43
C GLY A 13 -2.78 2.21 -9.01
N SER A 14 -3.98 2.78 -8.98
CA SER A 14 -4.18 4.15 -9.47
C SER A 14 -3.39 5.15 -8.67
N MET A 15 -3.37 5.01 -7.34
CA MET A 15 -2.59 5.90 -6.49
C MET A 15 -1.10 5.76 -6.75
N ALA A 16 -0.62 4.54 -6.98
CA ALA A 16 0.78 4.32 -7.28
C ALA A 16 1.19 5.05 -8.54
N ILE A 17 0.35 4.99 -9.57
CA ILE A 17 0.63 5.68 -10.82
C ILE A 17 0.70 7.19 -10.61
N ASP A 18 -0.28 7.74 -9.92
CA ASP A 18 -0.33 9.18 -9.69
C ASP A 18 0.86 9.68 -8.87
N LEU A 19 1.21 8.96 -7.82
CA LEU A 19 2.30 9.37 -6.95
C LEU A 19 3.64 9.25 -7.65
N ARG A 20 3.81 8.25 -8.50
CA ARG A 20 5.03 8.11 -9.28
C ARG A 20 5.13 9.20 -10.33
N ARG A 21 4.01 9.51 -10.99
CA ARG A 21 3.98 10.56 -12.01
C ARG A 21 4.34 11.92 -11.42
N ASN A 22 3.93 12.17 -10.21
CA ASN A 22 4.22 13.44 -9.52
C ASN A 22 5.55 13.40 -8.77
N LYS A 23 6.29 12.33 -8.90
CA LYS A 23 7.59 12.16 -8.24
C LYS A 23 7.50 12.33 -6.73
N PHE A 24 6.39 11.88 -6.17
CA PHE A 24 6.15 12.00 -4.74
C PHE A 24 7.08 11.11 -3.92
N ALA A 25 7.45 9.96 -4.47
CA ALA A 25 8.29 9.00 -3.78
C ALA A 25 9.43 8.54 -4.69
N ASP A 26 10.58 8.27 -4.09
CA ASP A 26 11.75 7.78 -4.82
C ASP A 26 11.61 6.30 -5.13
N ARG A 27 10.96 5.58 -4.24
CA ARG A 27 10.78 4.14 -4.36
C ARG A 27 9.38 3.78 -3.88
N ILE A 28 8.74 2.88 -4.61
CA ILE A 28 7.40 2.40 -4.26
C ILE A 28 7.48 0.88 -4.11
N VAL A 29 7.08 0.39 -2.94
CA VAL A 29 6.99 -1.05 -2.70
C VAL A 29 5.53 -1.39 -2.44
N GLY A 30 5.14 -2.60 -2.78
CA GLY A 30 3.75 -3.02 -2.67
C GLY A 30 3.62 -4.38 -2.01
N CYS A 31 2.47 -4.59 -1.40
CA CYS A 31 2.11 -5.85 -0.78
C CYS A 31 0.64 -6.13 -1.08
N ASP A 32 0.34 -7.36 -1.46
CA ASP A 32 -1.04 -7.77 -1.72
C ASP A 32 -1.17 -9.24 -1.34
N SER A 33 -2.31 -9.60 -0.78
CA SER A 33 -2.58 -11.00 -0.42
C SER A 33 -2.70 -11.87 -1.67
N SER A 34 -3.00 -11.28 -2.81
CA SER A 34 -3.04 -11.97 -4.09
C SER A 34 -1.66 -11.90 -4.75
N GLU A 35 -1.01 -13.04 -4.92
CA GLU A 35 0.27 -13.09 -5.61
C GLU A 35 0.16 -12.57 -7.03
N LEU A 36 -0.98 -12.83 -7.67
CA LEU A 36 -1.20 -12.37 -9.02
C LEU A 36 -1.20 -10.86 -9.11
N ASN A 37 -1.89 -10.20 -8.17
CA ASN A 37 -1.90 -8.74 -8.14
C ASN A 37 -0.51 -8.18 -7.89
N ALA A 38 0.23 -8.78 -6.97
CA ALA A 38 1.58 -8.33 -6.64
C ALA A 38 2.51 -8.48 -7.83
N MET A 39 2.47 -9.62 -8.49
CA MET A 39 3.31 -9.88 -9.65
C MET A 39 2.97 -8.96 -10.82
N THR A 40 1.69 -8.73 -11.04
CA THR A 40 1.24 -7.87 -12.12
C THR A 40 1.69 -6.44 -11.87
N ALA A 41 1.52 -5.94 -10.64
CA ALA A 41 1.92 -4.59 -10.29
C ALA A 41 3.42 -4.38 -10.50
N GLN A 42 4.23 -5.35 -10.14
CA GLN A 42 5.67 -5.27 -10.33
C GLN A 42 6.02 -5.31 -11.81
N ARG A 43 5.37 -6.18 -12.57
CA ARG A 43 5.65 -6.35 -14.00
C ARG A 43 5.36 -5.09 -14.80
N ILE A 44 4.23 -4.43 -14.52
CA ILE A 44 3.84 -3.25 -15.27
C ILE A 44 4.41 -1.95 -14.70
N GLY A 45 5.21 -2.05 -13.65
CA GLY A 45 5.91 -0.90 -13.11
C GLY A 45 5.12 -0.04 -12.16
N LEU A 46 4.01 -0.52 -11.63
CA LEU A 46 3.26 0.22 -10.61
C LEU A 46 4.06 0.34 -9.33
N VAL A 47 4.80 -0.71 -8.99
CA VAL A 47 5.68 -0.71 -7.83
C VAL A 47 7.07 -1.17 -8.27
N ASP A 48 8.07 -0.73 -7.54
CA ASP A 48 9.45 -1.14 -7.83
C ASP A 48 9.71 -2.57 -7.37
N ALA A 49 9.04 -2.98 -6.31
CA ALA A 49 9.15 -4.34 -5.81
C ALA A 49 7.89 -4.73 -5.05
N ALA A 50 7.53 -6.00 -5.18
CA ALA A 50 6.47 -6.58 -4.36
C ALA A 50 7.16 -7.29 -3.20
N VAL A 51 6.81 -6.94 -1.98
CA VAL A 51 7.46 -7.45 -0.78
C VAL A 51 6.42 -7.96 0.22
N SER A 52 6.89 -8.61 1.27
CA SER A 52 6.00 -9.04 2.34
C SER A 52 5.54 -7.84 3.16
N LEU A 53 4.49 -8.03 3.93
CA LEU A 53 3.96 -6.96 4.77
C LEU A 53 5.02 -6.45 5.75
N ASP A 54 5.78 -7.34 6.38
CA ASP A 54 6.81 -6.96 7.32
C ASP A 54 7.91 -6.13 6.64
N GLU A 55 8.33 -6.54 5.47
CA GLU A 55 9.35 -5.81 4.73
C GLU A 55 8.84 -4.44 4.29
N LEU A 56 7.58 -4.38 3.86
CA LEU A 56 6.98 -3.12 3.45
C LEU A 56 6.97 -2.14 4.61
N ILE A 57 6.54 -2.60 5.79
CA ILE A 57 6.49 -1.74 6.97
C ILE A 57 7.87 -1.26 7.37
N LYS A 58 8.87 -2.14 7.29
CA LYS A 58 10.24 -1.76 7.67
C LYS A 58 10.82 -0.67 6.80
N GLN A 59 10.58 -0.71 5.50
CA GLN A 59 11.26 0.19 4.59
C GLN A 59 10.45 1.40 4.15
N SER A 60 9.17 1.45 4.49
CA SER A 60 8.30 2.54 4.04
C SER A 60 8.29 3.71 5.00
N ASP A 61 8.36 4.92 4.46
CA ASP A 61 8.17 6.14 5.23
C ASP A 61 6.71 6.50 5.30
N LEU A 62 5.99 6.28 4.20
CA LEU A 62 4.55 6.48 4.12
C LEU A 62 3.92 5.17 3.69
N ILE A 63 2.92 4.73 4.44
CA ILE A 63 2.20 3.49 4.15
C ILE A 63 0.77 3.81 3.79
N ILE A 64 0.34 3.37 2.62
CA ILE A 64 -1.04 3.56 2.18
C ILE A 64 -1.75 2.23 2.28
N LEU A 65 -2.83 2.20 3.06
CA LEU A 65 -3.64 1.01 3.26
C LEU A 65 -4.85 1.09 2.34
N SER A 66 -4.87 0.26 1.32
CA SER A 66 -5.89 0.28 0.27
C SER A 66 -6.52 -1.09 0.11
N VAL A 67 -7.18 -1.55 1.15
CA VAL A 67 -7.85 -2.86 1.18
C VAL A 67 -9.30 -2.67 1.63
N PRO A 68 -10.16 -3.69 1.48
CA PRO A 68 -11.53 -3.58 1.99
C PRO A 68 -11.56 -3.28 3.49
N VAL A 69 -12.59 -2.58 3.92
CA VAL A 69 -12.71 -2.14 5.32
C VAL A 69 -12.51 -3.28 6.31
N SER A 70 -13.10 -4.45 6.04
CA SER A 70 -12.97 -5.58 6.96
C SER A 70 -11.52 -6.05 7.12
N ALA A 71 -10.77 -6.02 6.03
CA ALA A 71 -9.37 -6.39 6.08
C ALA A 71 -8.54 -5.28 6.73
N ALA A 72 -8.88 -4.02 6.44
CA ALA A 72 -8.17 -2.88 6.99
C ALA A 72 -8.21 -2.87 8.51
N LEU A 73 -9.36 -3.15 9.10
CA LEU A 73 -9.50 -3.17 10.55
C LEU A 73 -8.62 -4.22 11.21
N ARG A 74 -8.48 -5.38 10.57
CA ARG A 74 -7.62 -6.42 11.11
C ARG A 74 -6.14 -6.10 10.94
N MET A 75 -5.78 -5.52 9.80
CA MET A 75 -4.40 -5.22 9.48
C MET A 75 -3.87 -4.00 10.22
N LEU A 76 -4.74 -3.03 10.46
CA LEU A 76 -4.33 -1.76 11.05
C LEU A 76 -3.68 -1.94 12.42
N SER A 77 -4.25 -2.81 13.25
CA SER A 77 -3.69 -3.08 14.57
C SER A 77 -2.25 -3.61 14.47
N ASP A 78 -2.04 -4.58 13.58
CA ASP A 78 -0.71 -5.15 13.39
C ASP A 78 0.27 -4.12 12.83
N ILE A 79 -0.20 -3.30 11.91
CA ILE A 79 0.64 -2.27 11.31
C ILE A 79 1.06 -1.26 12.36
N LEU A 80 0.12 -0.79 13.17
CA LEU A 80 0.41 0.21 14.19
C LEU A 80 1.37 -0.31 15.26
N ASP A 81 1.34 -1.61 15.51
CA ASP A 81 2.27 -2.22 16.46
C ASP A 81 3.71 -2.27 15.94
N LYS A 82 3.86 -2.23 14.62
CA LYS A 82 5.17 -2.42 13.99
C LYS A 82 5.82 -1.14 13.50
N ILE A 83 5.03 -0.08 13.32
CA ILE A 83 5.59 1.19 12.83
C ILE A 83 6.24 1.96 13.98
N ASN A 84 7.12 2.88 13.59
CA ASN A 84 7.71 3.82 14.55
C ASN A 84 7.09 5.20 14.35
N GLU A 85 7.43 6.15 15.18
CA GLU A 85 6.82 7.47 15.17
C GLU A 85 7.18 8.32 13.95
N ASN A 86 8.16 7.88 13.16
CA ASN A 86 8.55 8.59 11.95
C ASN A 86 7.78 8.12 10.73
N GLN A 87 6.98 7.09 10.87
CA GLN A 87 6.21 6.53 9.78
C GLN A 87 4.76 7.01 9.84
N VAL A 88 4.17 7.22 8.66
CA VAL A 88 2.79 7.68 8.55
C VAL A 88 1.97 6.61 7.83
N VAL A 89 0.79 6.34 8.35
CA VAL A 89 -0.14 5.40 7.74
C VAL A 89 -1.38 6.15 7.30
N VAL A 90 -1.73 6.01 6.05
CA VAL A 90 -2.94 6.62 5.48
C VAL A 90 -3.90 5.51 5.07
N ASP A 91 -5.10 5.57 5.58
CA ASP A 91 -6.14 4.59 5.29
C ASP A 91 -7.05 5.15 4.18
N VAL A 92 -6.98 4.55 3.02
CA VAL A 92 -7.81 4.94 1.88
C VAL A 92 -8.74 3.81 1.47
N CYS A 93 -9.06 2.93 2.39
CA CYS A 93 -9.91 1.81 2.06
C CYS A 93 -11.27 2.30 1.55
N SER A 94 -11.89 1.47 0.71
CA SER A 94 -13.09 1.85 -0.04
C SER A 94 -14.32 1.94 0.83
N THR A 95 -14.50 3.03 1.51
CA THR A 95 -15.70 3.23 2.29
C THR A 95 -16.87 3.72 1.45
N LYS A 96 -16.57 4.29 0.30
CA LYS A 96 -17.61 4.79 -0.59
C LYS A 96 -18.57 3.72 -1.09
N GLU A 97 -18.17 2.49 -1.03
CA GLU A 97 -19.03 1.39 -1.39
C GLU A 97 -20.26 1.31 -0.47
N LYS A 98 -20.10 1.81 0.72
CA LYS A 98 -21.19 1.80 1.69
C LYS A 98 -22.20 2.89 1.46
N LEU A 99 -21.88 3.81 0.60
CA LEU A 99 -22.76 4.93 0.30
C LEU A 99 -23.78 4.59 -0.77
N ASN A 100 -23.66 3.43 -1.35
CA ASN A 100 -24.56 2.99 -2.40
C ASN A 100 -25.80 2.30 -1.88
#